data_ae77d2a96ab726e025cf1a367cbce1a8
#
_entry.id   ae77d2a96ab726e025cf1a367cbce1a8
#
_cell.length_a   1.000
_cell.length_b   1.000
_cell.length_c   1.000
_cell.angle_alpha   90.00
_cell.angle_beta   90.00
_cell.angle_gamma   90.00
#
_symmetry.space_group_name_H-M   'P 1'
#
loop_
_entity.id
_entity.type
_entity.pdbx_description
1 polymer ?
#
loop_
_entity_poly.entity_id
_entity_poly.type
_entity_poly.pdbx_seq_one_letter_code
_entity_poly.pdbx_strand_id
1 'polypeptide(L)'
;MENLFQITLPRQQIDAISNLGLAHMGDGVWELLCRSYLCAQGEKTVGQLHRDTIAMVKAPAQAAYAEKLLPLLTELELAYYRRGKN
;
A
#
# COMPACT_ATOMS: atom_id res chain seq x y z
N MET A 1 5.29 16.11 17.95
CA MET A 1 5.76 15.43 16.73
C MET A 1 6.94 14.51 16.99
N GLU A 2 7.15 14.18 18.28
CA GLU A 2 8.31 13.36 18.67
C GLU A 2 8.30 11.98 18.01
N ASN A 3 7.12 11.43 17.73
CA ASN A 3 6.98 10.08 17.19
C ASN A 3 6.53 10.07 15.72
N LEU A 4 6.94 11.08 14.96
CA LEU A 4 6.53 11.20 13.58
C LEU A 4 6.82 9.94 12.74
N PHE A 5 7.94 9.28 13.01
CA PHE A 5 8.34 8.08 12.28
C PHE A 5 8.03 6.78 13.01
N GLN A 6 7.38 6.86 14.14
CA GLN A 6 6.92 5.67 14.83
C GLN A 6 5.59 5.22 14.23
N ILE A 7 5.61 4.08 13.57
CA ILE A 7 4.44 3.57 12.85
C ILE A 7 3.77 2.39 13.56
N THR A 8 4.22 2.06 14.77
CA THR A 8 3.62 0.99 15.56
C THR A 8 2.52 1.56 16.44
N LEU A 9 1.30 1.05 16.27
CA LEU A 9 0.14 1.46 17.04
C LEU A 9 -0.44 0.26 17.80
N PRO A 10 -1.02 0.47 18.99
CA PRO A 10 -1.79 -0.58 19.66
C PRO A 10 -2.96 -1.04 18.81
N ARG A 11 -3.36 -2.31 18.94
CA ARG A 11 -4.46 -2.91 18.18
C ARG A 11 -5.74 -2.08 18.25
N GLN A 12 -6.05 -1.57 19.42
CA GLN A 12 -7.23 -0.73 19.64
C GLN A 12 -7.24 0.51 18.76
N GLN A 13 -6.09 1.16 18.61
CA GLN A 13 -5.99 2.36 17.79
C GLN A 13 -6.09 2.03 16.29
N ILE A 14 -5.54 0.89 15.89
CA ILE A 14 -5.65 0.43 14.51
C ILE A 14 -7.11 0.13 14.16
N ASP A 15 -7.80 -0.57 15.07
CA ASP A 15 -9.21 -0.92 14.84
C ASP A 15 -10.12 0.30 14.80
N ALA A 16 -9.71 1.40 15.43
CA ALA A 16 -10.46 2.66 15.40
C ALA A 16 -10.27 3.47 14.11
N ILE A 17 -9.31 3.10 13.26
CA ILE A 17 -9.10 3.77 11.98
C ILE A 17 -10.29 3.47 11.07
N SER A 18 -10.82 4.50 10.42
CA SER A 18 -11.94 4.34 9.48
C SER A 18 -11.56 3.47 8.27
N ASN A 19 -12.55 2.92 7.60
CA ASN A 19 -12.32 2.14 6.40
C ASN A 19 -11.62 2.99 5.32
N LEU A 20 -12.01 4.26 5.18
CA LEU A 20 -11.33 5.17 4.25
C LEU A 20 -9.89 5.46 4.67
N GLY A 21 -9.64 5.57 5.97
CA GLY A 21 -8.30 5.75 6.49
C GLY A 21 -7.40 4.55 6.20
N LEU A 22 -7.94 3.34 6.36
CA LEU A 22 -7.20 2.12 6.01
C LEU A 22 -6.88 2.05 4.52
N ALA A 23 -7.83 2.42 3.66
CA ALA A 23 -7.61 2.47 2.22
C ALA A 23 -6.55 3.51 1.86
N HIS A 24 -6.60 4.67 2.51
CA HIS A 24 -5.62 5.74 2.32
C HIS A 24 -4.21 5.28 2.67
N MET A 25 -4.06 4.60 3.81
CA MET A 25 -2.77 4.04 4.22
C MET A 25 -2.30 2.97 3.23
N GLY A 26 -3.21 2.11 2.79
CA GLY A 26 -2.88 1.07 1.82
C GLY A 26 -2.36 1.63 0.50
N ASP A 27 -2.94 2.71 0.03
CA ASP A 27 -2.49 3.38 -1.19
C ASP A 27 -1.05 3.89 -1.03
N GLY A 28 -0.73 4.46 0.12
CA GLY A 28 0.63 4.93 0.40
C GLY A 28 1.64 3.78 0.48
N VAL A 29 1.27 2.70 1.12
CA VAL A 29 2.14 1.51 1.20
C VAL A 29 2.35 0.92 -0.19
N TRP A 30 1.30 0.78 -0.99
CA TRP A 30 1.40 0.26 -2.35
C TRP A 30 2.33 1.14 -3.20
N GLU A 31 2.16 2.46 -3.13
CA GLU A 31 3.02 3.38 -3.88
C GLU A 31 4.49 3.27 -3.46
N LEU A 32 4.75 3.14 -2.16
CA LEU A 32 6.11 2.95 -1.66
C LEU A 32 6.73 1.67 -2.22
N LEU A 33 5.98 0.58 -2.23
CA LEU A 33 6.46 -0.69 -2.78
C LEU A 33 6.74 -0.58 -4.28
N CYS A 34 5.87 0.09 -5.03
CA CYS A 34 6.08 0.31 -6.46
C CYS A 34 7.34 1.14 -6.73
N ARG A 35 7.52 2.22 -6.00
CA ARG A 35 8.69 3.08 -6.14
C ARG A 35 9.97 2.32 -5.79
N SER A 36 9.94 1.54 -4.74
CA SER A 36 11.10 0.73 -4.32
C SER A 36 11.48 -0.28 -5.40
N TYR A 37 10.49 -0.98 -5.93
CA TYR A 37 10.69 -1.96 -6.99
C TYR A 37 11.31 -1.32 -8.24
N LEU A 38 10.76 -0.20 -8.67
CA LEU A 38 11.23 0.48 -9.88
C LEU A 38 12.65 1.02 -9.71
N CYS A 39 12.96 1.57 -8.54
CA CYS A 39 14.31 2.06 -8.26
C CYS A 39 15.33 0.92 -8.23
N ALA A 40 14.93 -0.25 -7.77
CA ALA A 40 15.82 -1.42 -7.70
C ALA A 40 16.11 -2.04 -9.07
N GLN A 41 15.32 -1.73 -10.10
CA GLN A 41 15.51 -2.30 -11.44
C GLN A 41 16.67 -1.71 -12.23
N GLY A 42 17.29 -0.65 -11.74
CA GLY A 42 18.44 -0.07 -12.40
C GLY A 42 18.23 1.36 -12.87
N GLU A 43 19.03 1.79 -13.84
CA GLU A 43 19.07 3.17 -14.26
C GLU A 43 17.81 3.57 -15.03
N LYS A 44 17.04 4.48 -14.45
CA LYS A 44 15.89 5.12 -15.07
C LYS A 44 15.94 6.60 -14.79
N THR A 45 15.46 7.40 -15.73
CA THR A 45 15.31 8.84 -15.50
C THR A 45 14.18 9.09 -14.52
N VAL A 46 14.17 10.25 -13.87
CA VAL A 46 13.09 10.65 -12.96
C VAL A 46 11.74 10.62 -13.70
N GLY A 47 11.72 11.07 -14.97
CA GLY A 47 10.50 11.04 -15.77
C GLY A 47 9.98 9.63 -16.02
N GLN A 48 10.86 8.68 -16.29
CA GLN A 48 10.49 7.28 -16.47
C GLN A 48 9.96 6.68 -15.18
N LEU A 49 10.64 6.92 -14.05
CA LEU A 49 10.18 6.45 -12.74
C LEU A 49 8.79 6.98 -12.42
N HIS A 50 8.55 8.26 -12.70
CA HIS A 50 7.25 8.88 -12.44
C HIS A 50 6.14 8.23 -13.29
N ARG A 51 6.37 8.05 -14.58
CA ARG A 51 5.40 7.43 -15.47
C ARG A 51 5.10 5.98 -15.08
N ASP A 52 6.15 5.22 -14.77
CA ASP A 52 6.01 3.82 -14.40
C ASP A 52 5.29 3.67 -13.05
N THR A 53 5.56 4.57 -12.11
CA THR A 53 4.85 4.58 -10.82
C THR A 53 3.36 4.82 -11.05
N ILE A 54 3.01 5.83 -11.84
CA ILE A 54 1.60 6.14 -12.14
C ILE A 54 0.90 4.92 -12.73
N ALA A 55 1.55 4.21 -13.66
CA ALA A 55 0.96 3.03 -14.28
C ALA A 55 0.70 1.91 -13.27
N MET A 56 1.59 1.73 -12.30
CA MET A 56 1.45 0.67 -11.29
C MET A 56 0.45 1.00 -10.20
N VAL A 57 0.23 2.27 -9.87
CA VAL A 57 -0.71 2.66 -8.81
C VAL A 57 -2.14 2.82 -9.29
N LYS A 58 -2.40 2.73 -10.58
CA LYS A 58 -3.78 2.79 -11.10
C LYS A 58 -4.61 1.64 -10.55
N ALA A 59 -5.90 1.92 -10.32
CA ALA A 59 -6.80 0.95 -9.72
C ALA A 59 -6.83 -0.43 -10.39
N PRO A 60 -6.87 -0.55 -11.73
CA PRO A 60 -6.83 -1.86 -12.37
C PRO A 60 -5.54 -2.64 -12.09
N ALA A 61 -4.40 -1.95 -12.05
CA ALA A 61 -3.13 -2.60 -11.74
C ALA A 61 -3.09 -3.06 -10.28
N GLN A 62 -3.57 -2.22 -9.35
CA GLN A 62 -3.68 -2.59 -7.94
C GLN A 62 -4.56 -3.83 -7.76
N ALA A 63 -5.70 -3.88 -8.41
CA ALA A 63 -6.61 -5.02 -8.32
C ALA A 63 -5.95 -6.30 -8.81
N ALA A 64 -5.22 -6.25 -9.92
CA ALA A 64 -4.52 -7.41 -10.46
C ALA A 64 -3.44 -7.94 -9.50
N TYR A 65 -2.68 -7.05 -8.88
CA TYR A 65 -1.67 -7.45 -7.91
C TYR A 65 -2.30 -7.94 -6.60
N ALA A 66 -3.39 -7.33 -6.17
CA ALA A 66 -4.10 -7.75 -4.97
C ALA A 66 -4.58 -9.20 -5.08
N GLU A 67 -5.09 -9.61 -6.24
CA GLU A 67 -5.52 -10.99 -6.45
C GLU A 67 -4.40 -11.99 -6.20
N LYS A 68 -3.17 -11.62 -6.54
CA LYS A 68 -2.01 -12.49 -6.31
C LYS A 68 -1.60 -12.54 -4.85
N LEU A 69 -1.87 -11.47 -4.09
CA LEU A 69 -1.49 -11.38 -2.68
C LEU A 69 -2.50 -12.00 -1.74
N LEU A 70 -3.79 -11.98 -2.09
CA LEU A 70 -4.86 -12.44 -1.20
C LEU A 70 -4.62 -13.83 -0.62
N PRO A 71 -4.18 -14.84 -1.39
CA PRO A 71 -3.94 -16.16 -0.82
C PRO A 71 -2.80 -16.22 0.18
N LEU A 72 -1.94 -15.21 0.22
CA LEU A 72 -0.78 -15.14 1.10
C LEU A 72 -1.06 -14.39 2.40
N LEU A 73 -2.20 -13.73 2.51
CA LEU A 73 -2.54 -12.93 3.68
C LEU A 73 -3.02 -13.83 4.82
N THR A 74 -2.67 -13.43 6.05
CA THR A 74 -3.27 -14.03 7.24
C THR A 74 -4.74 -13.62 7.33
N GLU A 75 -5.50 -14.30 8.18
CA GLU A 75 -6.90 -13.94 8.41
C GLU A 75 -7.05 -12.51 8.89
N LEU A 76 -6.15 -12.06 9.76
CA LEU A 76 -6.16 -10.70 10.26
C LEU A 76 -5.88 -9.68 9.15
N GLU A 77 -4.86 -9.93 8.37
CA GLU A 77 -4.52 -9.08 7.22
C GLU A 77 -5.67 -9.00 6.22
N LEU A 78 -6.31 -10.14 5.96
CA LEU A 78 -7.45 -10.20 5.05
C LEU A 78 -8.64 -9.39 5.58
N ALA A 79 -8.87 -9.41 6.89
CA ALA A 79 -9.93 -8.62 7.50
C ALA A 79 -9.70 -7.12 7.30
N TYR A 80 -8.48 -6.63 7.50
CA TYR A 80 -8.15 -5.22 7.25
C TYR A 80 -8.24 -4.87 5.78
N TYR A 81 -7.80 -5.77 4.91
CA TYR A 81 -7.91 -5.58 3.46
C TYR A 81 -9.38 -5.36 3.05
N ARG A 82 -10.27 -6.22 3.54
CA ARG A 82 -11.70 -6.13 3.24
C ARG A 82 -12.31 -4.82 3.72
N ARG A 83 -11.91 -4.37 4.90
CA ARG A 83 -12.36 -3.08 5.42
C ARG A 83 -11.92 -1.92 4.55
N GLY A 84 -10.66 -1.92 4.12
CA GLY A 84 -10.12 -0.87 3.26
C GLY A 84 -10.72 -0.88 1.85
N LYS A 85 -11.12 -2.05 1.35
CA LYS A 85 -11.73 -2.18 0.04
C LYS A 85 -13.14 -1.57 -0.02
N ASN A 86 -13.85 -1.63 1.08
CA ASN A 86 -15.18 -1.05 1.17
C ASN A 86 -15.12 0.45 1.43
#